data_e00b9312035eccdc0ce1f61255096d87
#
_entry.id   e00b9312035eccdc0ce1f61255096d87
#
_cell.length_a   1.000
_cell.length_b   1.000
_cell.length_c   1.000
_cell.angle_alpha   90.00
_cell.angle_beta   90.00
_cell.angle_gamma   90.00
#
_symmetry.space_group_name_H-M   'P 1'
#
loop_
_entity.id
_entity.type
_entity.pdbx_description
1 polymer ?
#
loop_
_entity_poly.entity_id
_entity_poly.type
_entity_poly.pdbx_seq_one_letter_code
_entity_poly.pdbx_strand_id
1 'polypeptide(L)'
;MVASTPRARCRAVARNPPRNCRIPSDASILIVQQEWLDKILDEDKDLEIRGQPSNKKGELIYLCASGASAVTGTAVFAGCLGPLTREQFDELRPRHKWPGQRPYSETYAYVLQQRQRMPHQPIRRKPGAIVWQKGPD
;
A
#
# COMPACT_ATOMS: atom_id res chain seq x y z
N MET A 1 -5.79 22.09 -2.58
CA MET A 1 -5.37 21.76 -2.89
C MET A 1 -4.82 21.48 -3.12
N VAL A 2 -4.65 21.20 -3.22
CA VAL A 2 -4.04 20.72 -3.60
C VAL A 2 -3.49 20.42 -3.86
N ALA A 3 -3.25 20.41 -4.05
CA ALA A 3 -2.62 19.98 -4.42
C ALA A 3 -2.23 19.59 -4.70
N SER A 4 -2.11 19.51 -4.90
CA SER A 4 -1.64 18.98 -5.37
C SER A 4 -1.37 18.56 -5.91
N THR A 5 -1.37 18.26 -6.28
CA THR A 5 -1.09 17.67 -6.98
C THR A 5 -1.00 17.47 -7.80
N PRO A 6 -0.75 17.42 -8.26
CA PRO A 6 -0.70 16.99 -9.17
C PRO A 6 -0.71 16.49 -9.74
N ARG A 7 -0.63 16.19 -9.96
CA ARG A 7 -0.66 15.54 -10.29
C ARG A 7 -0.99 15.04 -10.80
N ALA A 8 -0.97 14.78 -10.93
CA ALA A 8 -1.35 14.30 -11.28
C ALA A 8 -1.96 13.87 -11.63
N ARG A 9 -2.08 13.77 -11.93
CA ARG A 9 -2.63 13.27 -12.09
C ARG A 9 -3.12 12.62 -12.26
N CYS A 10 -2.82 12.04 -12.55
CA CYS A 10 -3.51 11.44 -12.61
C CYS A 10 -4.22 11.44 -11.74
N ARG A 11 -4.47 11.99 -11.43
CA ARG A 11 -4.95 12.00 -10.79
C ARG A 11 -5.82 11.92 -10.21
N ALA A 12 -5.81 12.36 -10.20
CA ALA A 12 -6.72 12.16 -9.50
C ALA A 12 -7.40 11.19 -9.18
N VAL A 13 -7.32 11.03 -9.60
CA VAL A 13 -7.54 10.03 -9.43
C VAL A 13 -7.86 9.49 -8.29
N ALA A 14 -7.31 9.56 -7.64
CA ALA A 14 -7.27 8.82 -6.50
C ALA A 14 -8.48 8.85 -5.63
N ARG A 15 -9.38 9.77 -5.77
CA ARG A 15 -10.48 9.77 -4.85
C ARG A 15 -11.51 8.71 -5.10
N ASN A 16 -11.95 8.60 -6.32
CA ASN A 16 -12.98 7.63 -6.70
C ASN A 16 -12.61 7.00 -8.01
N PRO A 17 -11.85 5.91 -7.96
CA PRO A 17 -11.52 5.24 -9.21
C PRO A 17 -12.79 4.89 -9.95
N PRO A 18 -12.86 5.06 -11.27
CA PRO A 18 -14.02 4.65 -12.03
C PRO A 18 -14.31 3.18 -11.84
N ARG A 19 -15.57 2.81 -11.90
CA ARG A 19 -15.96 1.41 -11.73
C ARG A 19 -15.28 0.49 -12.71
N ASN A 20 -15.09 0.99 -13.93
CA ASN A 20 -14.48 0.20 -14.98
C ASN A 20 -13.02 0.54 -15.16
N CYS A 21 -12.41 1.14 -14.14
CA CYS A 21 -11.03 1.50 -14.21
C CYS A 21 -10.19 0.26 -14.37
N ARG A 22 -9.43 0.24 -15.46
CA ARG A 22 -8.52 -0.85 -15.72
C ARG A 22 -7.21 -0.57 -15.01
N ILE A 23 -6.70 -1.57 -14.32
CA ILE A 23 -5.40 -1.44 -13.65
C ILE A 23 -4.33 -1.37 -14.74
N PRO A 24 -3.48 -0.33 -14.74
CA PRO A 24 -2.45 -0.21 -15.77
C PRO A 24 -1.48 -1.40 -15.75
N SER A 25 -0.95 -1.71 -16.92
CA SER A 25 -0.02 -2.85 -17.05
C SER A 25 1.27 -2.63 -16.26
N ASP A 26 1.63 -1.38 -15.99
CA ASP A 26 2.83 -1.05 -15.20
C ASP A 26 2.50 -0.70 -13.76
N ALA A 27 1.28 -0.95 -13.32
CA ALA A 27 0.87 -0.62 -11.95
C ALA A 27 1.69 -1.41 -10.94
N SER A 28 1.97 -0.79 -9.80
CA SER A 28 2.58 -1.47 -8.67
C SER A 28 1.47 -1.95 -7.75
N ILE A 29 1.45 -3.24 -7.51
CA ILE A 29 0.44 -3.87 -6.65
C ILE A 29 1.15 -4.38 -5.40
N LEU A 30 0.76 -3.85 -4.25
CA LEU A 30 1.32 -4.27 -2.96
C LEU A 30 0.50 -5.43 -2.42
N ILE A 31 1.18 -6.51 -2.10
CA ILE A 31 0.54 -7.72 -1.56
C ILE A 31 0.57 -7.61 -0.04
N VAL A 32 -0.61 -7.63 0.59
CA VAL A 32 -0.77 -7.37 2.03
C VAL A 32 -1.64 -8.46 2.64
N GLN A 33 -1.28 -8.94 3.82
CA GLN A 33 -2.14 -9.88 4.53
C GLN A 33 -3.50 -9.24 4.80
N GLN A 34 -4.56 -10.05 4.73
CA GLN A 34 -5.92 -9.55 4.79
C GLN A 34 -6.19 -8.71 6.03
N GLU A 35 -5.73 -9.14 7.19
CA GLU A 35 -6.00 -8.40 8.43
C GLU A 35 -5.40 -6.99 8.40
N TRP A 36 -4.20 -6.85 7.84
CA TRP A 36 -3.57 -5.53 7.73
C TRP A 36 -4.22 -4.70 6.63
N LEU A 37 -4.63 -5.36 5.54
CA LEU A 37 -5.31 -4.67 4.46
C LEU A 37 -6.63 -4.05 4.94
N ASP A 38 -7.39 -4.78 5.74
CA ASP A 38 -8.63 -4.26 6.29
C ASP A 38 -8.38 -3.04 7.19
N LYS A 39 -7.31 -3.08 7.98
CA LYS A 39 -6.96 -1.93 8.83
C LYS A 39 -6.50 -0.73 8.00
N ILE A 40 -5.82 -0.98 6.89
CA ILE A 40 -5.39 0.09 5.99
C ILE A 40 -6.60 0.75 5.34
N LEU A 41 -7.56 -0.04 4.88
CA LEU A 41 -8.68 0.47 4.08
C LEU A 41 -9.86 0.94 4.92
N ASP A 42 -10.09 0.33 6.08
CA ASP A 42 -11.28 0.61 6.89
C ASP A 42 -10.99 1.30 8.20
N GLU A 43 -9.73 1.33 8.62
CA GLU A 43 -9.33 1.91 9.89
C GLU A 43 -8.21 2.93 9.66
N ASP A 44 -7.43 3.20 10.68
CA ASP A 44 -6.44 4.28 10.64
C ASP A 44 -5.00 3.79 10.53
N LYS A 45 -4.80 2.59 10.00
CA LYS A 45 -3.45 2.10 9.74
C LYS A 45 -2.92 2.75 8.47
N ASP A 46 -1.93 3.63 8.60
CA ASP A 46 -1.33 4.30 7.44
C ASP A 46 0.15 3.97 7.27
N LEU A 47 0.68 3.03 8.05
CA LEU A 47 2.03 2.53 7.90
C LEU A 47 2.00 1.01 7.75
N GLU A 48 2.55 0.52 6.66
CA GLU A 48 2.68 -0.92 6.43
C GLU A 48 4.12 -1.33 6.69
N ILE A 49 4.30 -2.33 7.55
CA ILE A 49 5.63 -2.73 8.02
C ILE A 49 6.22 -3.78 7.10
N ARG A 50 7.44 -3.54 6.66
CA ARG A 50 8.15 -4.44 5.74
C ARG A 50 9.61 -4.53 6.13
N GLY A 51 10.27 -5.59 5.63
CA GLY A 51 11.68 -5.86 5.92
C GLY A 51 12.64 -5.28 4.91
N GLN A 52 12.14 -4.57 3.90
CA GLN A 52 12.96 -3.98 2.85
C GLN A 52 12.42 -2.61 2.51
N PRO A 53 13.30 -1.67 2.11
CA PRO A 53 12.83 -0.36 1.67
C PRO A 53 12.18 -0.45 0.30
N SER A 54 11.48 0.61 -0.06
CA SER A 54 10.89 0.74 -1.38
C SER A 54 11.05 2.17 -1.87
N ASN A 55 11.21 2.32 -3.19
CA ASN A 55 11.41 3.62 -3.81
C ASN A 55 10.21 4.09 -4.62
N LYS A 56 9.01 3.67 -4.23
CA LYS A 56 7.79 3.98 -5.00
C LYS A 56 7.17 5.32 -4.64
N LYS A 57 7.91 6.18 -3.98
CA LYS A 57 7.40 7.46 -3.51
C LYS A 57 6.71 8.24 -4.62
N GLY A 58 5.50 8.68 -4.33
CA GLY A 58 4.69 9.47 -5.26
C GLY A 58 3.79 8.65 -6.15
N GLU A 59 3.88 7.32 -6.12
CA GLU A 59 3.06 6.48 -7.00
C GLU A 59 1.70 6.17 -6.36
N LEU A 60 0.69 6.11 -7.23
CA LEU A 60 -0.56 5.46 -6.85
C LEU A 60 -0.33 3.96 -6.91
N ILE A 61 -0.58 3.27 -5.82
CA ILE A 61 -0.40 1.83 -5.75
C ILE A 61 -1.74 1.14 -5.53
N TYR A 62 -1.79 -0.11 -5.94
CA TYR A 62 -2.98 -0.95 -5.80
C TYR A 62 -2.73 -1.98 -4.71
N LEU A 63 -3.77 -2.36 -3.99
CA LEU A 63 -3.63 -3.21 -2.81
C LEU A 63 -4.39 -4.52 -3.05
N CYS A 64 -3.68 -5.62 -2.85
CA CYS A 64 -4.22 -6.97 -3.04
C CYS A 64 -3.92 -7.82 -1.81
N ALA A 65 -4.93 -8.51 -1.32
CA ALA A 65 -4.72 -9.38 -0.17
C ALA A 65 -3.85 -10.57 -0.55
N SER A 66 -2.96 -10.94 0.36
CA SER A 66 -2.16 -12.15 0.20
C SER A 66 -3.09 -13.36 0.09
N GLY A 67 -2.85 -14.18 -0.92
CA GLY A 67 -3.68 -15.35 -1.16
C GLY A 67 -4.92 -15.08 -1.99
N ALA A 68 -5.20 -13.82 -2.31
CA ALA A 68 -6.33 -13.47 -3.15
C ALA A 68 -5.85 -13.12 -4.55
N SER A 69 -6.79 -13.02 -5.48
CA SER A 69 -6.52 -12.68 -6.88
C SER A 69 -7.36 -11.48 -7.31
N ALA A 70 -7.47 -10.49 -6.45
CA ALA A 70 -8.20 -9.27 -6.75
C ALA A 70 -7.63 -8.10 -6.00
N VAL A 71 -7.59 -6.96 -6.66
CA VAL A 71 -7.28 -5.68 -6.03
C VAL A 71 -8.58 -5.16 -5.41
N THR A 72 -8.51 -4.68 -4.18
CA THR A 72 -9.68 -4.19 -3.45
C THR A 72 -9.50 -2.78 -2.91
N GLY A 73 -8.37 -2.14 -3.18
CA GLY A 73 -8.14 -0.79 -2.72
C GLY A 73 -6.95 -0.15 -3.38
N THR A 74 -6.79 1.14 -3.13
CA THR A 74 -5.66 1.93 -3.61
C THR A 74 -5.11 2.79 -2.49
N ALA A 75 -3.89 3.28 -2.70
CA ALA A 75 -3.26 4.26 -1.81
C ALA A 75 -2.20 5.00 -2.60
N VAL A 76 -1.80 6.15 -2.10
CA VAL A 76 -0.62 6.85 -2.61
C VAL A 76 0.56 6.47 -1.71
N PHE A 77 1.62 5.97 -2.30
CA PHE A 77 2.85 5.63 -1.58
C PHE A 77 3.60 6.93 -1.30
N ALA A 78 3.50 7.44 -0.09
CA ALA A 78 4.03 8.77 0.23
C ALA A 78 5.52 8.72 0.59
N GLY A 79 6.03 7.58 0.98
CA GLY A 79 7.43 7.45 1.30
C GLY A 79 7.71 6.19 2.10
N CYS A 80 8.97 6.03 2.48
CA CYS A 80 9.42 4.87 3.22
C CYS A 80 10.27 5.37 4.39
N LEU A 81 9.91 4.96 5.60
CA LEU A 81 10.63 5.31 6.81
C LEU A 81 11.49 4.13 7.23
N GLY A 82 12.70 4.41 7.68
CA GLY A 82 13.53 3.35 8.23
C GLY A 82 14.94 3.32 7.66
N PRO A 83 15.76 2.39 8.16
CA PRO A 83 15.37 1.37 9.13
C PRO A 83 15.01 2.00 10.47
N LEU A 84 13.94 1.50 11.07
CA LEU A 84 13.40 2.08 12.30
C LEU A 84 14.14 1.52 13.52
N THR A 85 14.48 2.40 14.47
CA THR A 85 14.93 1.95 15.77
C THR A 85 13.75 1.37 16.56
N ARG A 86 14.05 0.67 17.64
CA ARG A 86 12.99 0.15 18.50
C ARG A 86 12.11 1.26 19.03
N GLU A 87 12.74 2.37 19.43
CA GLU A 87 12.00 3.52 19.96
C GLU A 87 11.09 4.13 18.91
N GLN A 88 11.60 4.30 17.69
CA GLN A 88 10.78 4.81 16.59
C GLN A 88 9.62 3.89 16.28
N PHE A 89 9.90 2.59 16.25
CA PHE A 89 8.85 1.60 15.98
C PHE A 89 7.74 1.68 17.03
N ASP A 90 8.13 1.77 18.30
CA ASP A 90 7.16 1.85 19.40
C ASP A 90 6.34 3.14 19.32
N GLU A 91 6.98 4.26 18.99
CA GLU A 91 6.27 5.54 18.85
C GLU A 91 5.26 5.52 17.71
N LEU A 92 5.56 4.78 16.67
CA LEU A 92 4.70 4.72 15.48
C LEU A 92 3.61 3.67 15.58
N ARG A 93 3.52 2.94 16.68
CA ARG A 93 2.56 1.86 16.84
C ARG A 93 1.11 2.26 16.58
N PRO A 94 0.64 3.42 17.00
CA PRO A 94 -0.74 3.82 16.67
C PRO A 94 -1.01 3.89 15.18
N ARG A 95 0.04 4.05 14.38
CA ARG A 95 -0.08 4.14 12.93
C ARG A 95 0.15 2.82 12.23
N HIS A 96 1.07 1.97 12.71
CA HIS A 96 1.33 0.68 12.05
C HIS A 96 0.54 -0.48 12.65
N LYS A 97 0.09 -0.37 13.89
CA LYS A 97 -0.76 -1.36 14.57
C LYS A 97 -0.09 -2.70 14.82
N TRP A 98 1.20 -2.84 14.59
CA TRP A 98 1.88 -4.11 14.83
C TRP A 98 1.96 -4.35 16.33
N PRO A 99 1.55 -5.54 16.82
CA PRO A 99 1.38 -5.75 18.26
C PRO A 99 2.66 -6.04 19.04
N GLY A 100 3.72 -6.46 18.37
CA GLY A 100 4.93 -6.92 19.05
C GLY A 100 6.14 -6.06 18.72
N GLN A 101 7.29 -6.68 18.84
CA GLN A 101 8.56 -6.04 18.52
C GLN A 101 8.72 -5.95 17.00
N ARG A 102 9.74 -5.19 16.57
CA ARG A 102 10.07 -5.10 15.15
C ARG A 102 10.21 -6.52 14.58
N PRO A 103 9.46 -6.85 13.51
CA PRO A 103 9.44 -8.22 13.01
C PRO A 103 10.63 -8.58 12.13
N TYR A 104 11.47 -7.60 11.73
CA TYR A 104 12.58 -7.83 10.82
C TYR A 104 13.85 -7.26 11.43
N SER A 105 15.00 -7.79 11.00
CA SER A 105 16.30 -7.27 11.45
C SER A 105 16.45 -5.81 11.04
N GLU A 106 15.97 -5.45 9.84
CA GLU A 106 15.80 -4.06 9.44
C GLU A 106 14.33 -3.88 9.12
N THR A 107 13.69 -2.98 9.83
CA THR A 107 12.24 -2.78 9.74
C THR A 107 11.95 -1.42 9.11
N TYR A 108 11.10 -1.43 8.09
CA TYR A 108 10.71 -0.23 7.37
C TYR A 108 9.21 -0.04 7.44
N ALA A 109 8.76 1.20 7.30
CA ALA A 109 7.35 1.52 7.26
C ALA A 109 7.04 2.24 5.95
N TYR A 110 6.14 1.65 5.17
CA TYR A 110 5.64 2.28 3.94
C TYR A 110 4.51 3.22 4.32
N VAL A 111 4.66 4.49 3.98
CA VAL A 111 3.68 5.51 4.32
C VAL A 111 2.60 5.54 3.25
N LEU A 112 1.37 5.21 3.63
CA LEU A 112 0.25 5.09 2.70
C LEU A 112 -0.76 6.21 2.99
N GLN A 113 -1.01 7.04 1.97
CA GLN A 113 -1.95 8.14 2.07
C GLN A 113 -3.09 7.93 1.09
N GLN A 114 -4.17 8.69 1.25
CA GLN A 114 -5.33 8.64 0.35
C GLN A 114 -5.78 7.19 0.12
N ARG A 115 -5.86 6.45 1.20
CA ARG A 115 -6.25 5.04 1.16
C ARG A 115 -7.75 4.95 0.94
N GLN A 116 -8.15 4.10 -0.01
CA GLN A 116 -9.58 3.92 -0.24
C GLN A 116 -9.86 2.57 -0.88
N ARG A 117 -11.01 2.03 -0.52
CA ARG A 117 -11.50 0.81 -1.14
C ARG A 117 -11.94 1.11 -2.56
N MET A 118 -11.85 0.08 -3.39
CA MET A 118 -12.40 0.12 -4.74
C MET A 118 -13.15 -1.18 -5.00
N PRO A 119 -14.04 -1.22 -6.00
CA PRO A 119 -14.68 -2.47 -6.40
C PRO A 119 -13.63 -3.53 -6.73
N HIS A 120 -13.91 -4.78 -6.39
CA HIS A 120 -13.01 -5.88 -6.66
C HIS A 120 -12.62 -5.90 -8.13
N GLN A 121 -11.32 -5.87 -8.40
CA GLN A 121 -10.79 -5.94 -9.74
C GLN A 121 -9.91 -7.18 -9.84
N PRO A 122 -10.39 -8.23 -10.53
CA PRO A 122 -9.61 -9.46 -10.65
C PRO A 122 -8.27 -9.21 -11.32
N ILE A 123 -7.25 -9.91 -10.84
CA ILE A 123 -5.92 -9.88 -11.43
C ILE A 123 -5.39 -11.31 -11.51
N ARG A 124 -4.37 -11.49 -12.33
CA ARG A 124 -3.64 -12.76 -12.38
C ARG A 124 -2.44 -12.62 -11.43
N ARG A 125 -2.40 -13.47 -10.41
CA ARG A 125 -1.28 -13.45 -9.47
C ARG A 125 -0.06 -14.07 -10.14
N LYS A 126 1.06 -13.36 -10.03
CA LYS A 126 2.32 -13.82 -10.63
C LYS A 126 3.05 -14.71 -9.64
N PRO A 127 3.55 -15.88 -10.07
CA PRO A 127 4.31 -16.74 -9.18
C PRO A 127 5.49 -16.01 -8.58
N GLY A 128 5.72 -16.20 -7.28
CA GLY A 128 6.84 -15.59 -6.59
C GLY A 128 6.67 -14.15 -6.16
N ALA A 129 5.59 -13.49 -6.53
CA ALA A 129 5.32 -12.13 -6.08
C ALA A 129 4.87 -12.17 -4.62
N ILE A 130 5.71 -11.64 -3.72
CA ILE A 130 5.44 -11.68 -2.29
C ILE A 130 5.13 -10.28 -1.75
N VAL A 131 5.90 -9.27 -2.16
CA VAL A 131 5.71 -7.90 -1.69
C VAL A 131 5.04 -7.07 -2.77
N TRP A 132 5.62 -7.08 -3.94
CA TRP A 132 5.13 -6.29 -5.07
C TRP A 132 4.86 -7.17 -6.28
N GLN A 133 3.81 -6.85 -7.00
CA GLN A 133 3.55 -7.41 -8.32
C GLN A 133 3.40 -6.26 -9.30
N LYS A 134 3.99 -6.41 -10.49
CA LYS A 134 3.88 -5.40 -11.55
C LYS A 134 2.74 -5.80 -12.47
N GLY A 135 1.69 -4.98 -12.49
CA GLY A 135 0.59 -5.16 -13.41
C GLY A 135 -0.42 -6.24 -13.01
N PRO A 136 -1.59 -6.23 -13.63
CA PRO A 136 -2.66 -7.16 -13.31
C PRO A 136 -2.56 -8.52 -14.01
N ASP A 137 -1.68 -8.64 -14.99
CA ASP A 137 -1.57 -9.86 -15.82
C ASP A 137 -0.29 -10.63 -15.60
#